data_d1a926e5b9798f05159af96c1b4670b0
#
_entry.id   d1a926e5b9798f05159af96c1b4670b0
#
_cell.length_a   1.000
_cell.length_b   1.000
_cell.length_c   1.000
_cell.angle_alpha   90.00
_cell.angle_beta   90.00
_cell.angle_gamma   90.00
#
_symmetry.space_group_name_H-M   'P 1'
#
loop_
_entity.id
_entity.type
_entity.pdbx_description
1 polymer ?
#
loop_
_entity_poly.entity_id
_entity_poly.type
_entity_poly.pdbx_seq_one_letter_code
_entity_poly.pdbx_strand_id
1 'polypeptide(L)'
;MAAARKRNPARREADVVVIGAGLAGLTAADELARAGLEPLVLEARDRVGGRTLSEPIGDGAVAELGGQWLARGNTRMAALAERAGAALFQNHAGGTDLMELAGRIRRQRGSLPPLRPAALLDVGFARWKLDRLVASVPVRAPWRAPRAAALDGRSVGDWLDANVRSREGRELLDVAFSTLWGTAPDRINLL
;
A
#
# COMPACT_ATOMS: atom_id res chain seq x y z
N MET A 1 4.66 51.15 -0.47
CA MET A 1 5.43 50.66 -1.64
C MET A 1 6.47 49.66 -1.13
N ALA A 2 6.24 48.36 -1.31
CA ALA A 2 7.22 47.34 -0.94
C ALA A 2 8.31 47.29 -2.04
N ALA A 3 9.57 47.45 -1.65
CA ALA A 3 10.70 47.39 -2.56
C ALA A 3 10.81 45.99 -3.18
N ALA A 4 10.74 45.88 -4.50
CA ALA A 4 10.99 44.67 -5.24
C ALA A 4 12.39 44.13 -4.93
N ARG A 5 12.52 43.06 -4.18
CA ARG A 5 13.79 42.37 -3.93
C ARG A 5 14.36 41.89 -5.28
N LYS A 6 15.52 42.38 -5.68
CA LYS A 6 16.25 41.88 -6.85
C LYS A 6 16.55 40.40 -6.62
N ARG A 7 15.85 39.52 -7.35
CA ARG A 7 16.08 38.05 -7.31
C ARG A 7 17.46 37.75 -7.88
N ASN A 8 18.35 37.20 -7.06
CA ASN A 8 19.60 36.61 -7.53
C ASN A 8 19.28 35.33 -8.32
N PRO A 9 19.64 35.20 -9.61
CA PRO A 9 19.30 34.03 -10.41
C PRO A 9 19.90 32.70 -9.89
N ALA A 10 20.96 32.78 -9.07
CA ALA A 10 21.58 31.61 -8.42
C ALA A 10 20.92 31.23 -7.09
N ARG A 11 19.99 32.04 -6.57
CA ARG A 11 19.31 31.78 -5.28
C ARG A 11 17.81 31.74 -5.49
N ARG A 12 17.20 30.56 -5.22
CA ARG A 12 15.75 30.41 -5.16
C ARG A 12 15.29 30.62 -3.72
N GLU A 13 14.32 31.51 -3.53
CA GLU A 13 13.66 31.71 -2.25
C GLU A 13 12.29 31.06 -2.33
N ALA A 14 11.91 30.33 -1.29
CA ALA A 14 10.63 29.66 -1.14
C ALA A 14 10.23 29.71 0.34
N ASP A 15 8.92 29.68 0.61
CA ASP A 15 8.42 29.62 1.98
C ASP A 15 8.70 28.25 2.60
N VAL A 16 8.59 27.19 1.79
CA VAL A 16 8.80 25.81 2.22
C VAL A 16 9.55 25.02 1.14
N VAL A 17 10.55 24.25 1.56
CA VAL A 17 11.24 23.29 0.68
C VAL A 17 10.69 21.89 0.96
N VAL A 18 10.17 21.24 -0.09
CA VAL A 18 9.68 19.84 -0.06
C VAL A 18 10.72 18.96 -0.73
N ILE A 19 11.22 17.95 -0.02
CA ILE A 19 12.22 17.02 -0.54
C ILE A 19 11.51 15.75 -1.04
N GLY A 20 11.64 15.51 -2.35
CA GLY A 20 11.04 14.37 -3.06
C GLY A 20 9.73 14.73 -3.75
N ALA A 21 9.65 14.43 -5.06
CA ALA A 21 8.47 14.62 -5.90
C ALA A 21 7.67 13.33 -6.11
N GLY A 22 7.56 12.50 -5.07
CA GLY A 22 6.59 11.40 -5.01
C GLY A 22 5.19 11.91 -4.63
N LEU A 23 4.20 11.02 -4.56
CA LEU A 23 2.80 11.38 -4.23
C LEU A 23 2.69 12.21 -2.94
N ALA A 24 3.43 11.84 -1.89
CA ALA A 24 3.40 12.57 -0.61
C ALA A 24 3.94 14.00 -0.74
N GLY A 25 5.10 14.17 -1.39
CA GLY A 25 5.71 15.48 -1.57
C GLY A 25 4.91 16.38 -2.49
N LEU A 26 4.38 15.84 -3.60
CA LEU A 26 3.53 16.59 -4.52
C LEU A 26 2.20 16.99 -3.86
N THR A 27 1.61 16.10 -3.05
CA THR A 27 0.40 16.43 -2.26
C THR A 27 0.69 17.54 -1.25
N ALA A 28 1.82 17.46 -0.55
CA ALA A 28 2.22 18.50 0.40
C ALA A 28 2.43 19.86 -0.31
N ALA A 29 3.07 19.86 -1.46
CA ALA A 29 3.28 21.08 -2.25
C ALA A 29 1.96 21.68 -2.75
N ASP A 30 1.00 20.84 -3.22
CA ASP A 30 -0.32 21.29 -3.63
C ASP A 30 -1.09 21.92 -2.46
N GLU A 31 -1.09 21.30 -1.28
CA GLU A 31 -1.76 21.83 -0.09
C GLU A 31 -1.09 23.15 0.40
N LEU A 32 0.23 23.24 0.36
CA LEU A 32 0.96 24.48 0.70
C LEU A 32 0.62 25.61 -0.28
N ALA A 33 0.62 25.33 -1.58
CA ALA A 33 0.25 26.29 -2.61
C ALA A 33 -1.20 26.78 -2.44
N ARG A 34 -2.14 25.90 -2.11
CA ARG A 34 -3.53 26.24 -1.79
C ARG A 34 -3.66 27.11 -0.54
N ALA A 35 -2.73 26.97 0.39
CA ALA A 35 -2.65 27.81 1.58
C ALA A 35 -1.99 29.17 1.31
N GLY A 36 -1.61 29.47 0.06
CA GLY A 36 -1.00 30.73 -0.34
C GLY A 36 0.51 30.82 -0.10
N LEU A 37 1.17 29.69 0.16
CA LEU A 37 2.62 29.59 0.33
C LEU A 37 3.30 29.27 -1.02
N GLU A 38 4.57 29.63 -1.16
CA GLU A 38 5.40 29.27 -2.32
C GLU A 38 6.26 28.03 -2.00
N PRO A 39 5.82 26.79 -2.33
CA PRO A 39 6.63 25.60 -2.12
C PRO A 39 7.68 25.44 -3.23
N LEU A 40 8.87 24.98 -2.86
CA LEU A 40 9.90 24.50 -3.79
C LEU A 40 10.09 23.01 -3.60
N VAL A 41 9.78 22.23 -4.64
CA VAL A 41 9.98 20.78 -4.62
C VAL A 41 11.35 20.45 -5.21
N LEU A 42 12.14 19.67 -4.48
CA LEU A 42 13.43 19.14 -4.91
C LEU A 42 13.33 17.63 -5.11
N GLU A 43 13.64 17.16 -6.31
CA GLU A 43 13.65 15.73 -6.66
C GLU A 43 15.05 15.34 -7.10
N ALA A 44 15.53 14.20 -6.62
CA ALA A 44 16.87 13.70 -6.91
C ALA A 44 16.97 12.96 -8.26
N ARG A 45 15.85 12.47 -8.77
CA ARG A 45 15.75 11.81 -10.07
C ARG A 45 15.38 12.83 -11.15
N ASP A 46 15.50 12.42 -12.39
CA ASP A 46 15.08 13.17 -13.58
C ASP A 46 13.56 13.11 -13.85
N ARG A 47 12.78 12.44 -12.95
CA ARG A 47 11.34 12.27 -13.05
C ARG A 47 10.62 12.46 -11.72
N VAL A 48 9.37 12.83 -11.77
CA VAL A 48 8.44 12.85 -10.63
C VAL A 48 7.75 11.49 -10.44
N GLY A 49 6.91 11.35 -9.41
CA GLY A 49 6.06 10.18 -9.15
C GLY A 49 6.62 9.23 -8.10
N GLY A 50 7.95 9.19 -7.90
CA GLY A 50 8.55 8.30 -6.89
C GLY A 50 8.30 6.82 -7.18
N ARG A 51 7.45 6.16 -6.39
CA ARG A 51 7.04 4.75 -6.53
C ARG A 51 5.90 4.52 -7.52
N THR A 52 5.32 5.56 -8.09
CA THR A 52 4.44 5.48 -9.26
C THR A 52 5.26 5.74 -10.50
N LEU A 53 4.98 5.00 -11.55
CA LEU A 53 5.66 5.14 -12.84
C LEU A 53 4.75 4.64 -13.94
N SER A 54 4.46 5.52 -14.90
CA SER A 54 3.67 5.23 -16.08
C SER A 54 4.57 5.41 -17.31
N GLU A 55 4.71 4.39 -18.13
CA GLU A 55 5.57 4.40 -19.33
C GLU A 55 4.73 4.19 -20.59
N PRO A 56 4.87 5.04 -21.62
CA PRO A 56 4.24 4.81 -22.92
C PRO A 56 4.78 3.52 -23.59
N ILE A 57 3.88 2.65 -24.05
CA ILE A 57 4.24 1.40 -24.73
C ILE A 57 3.83 1.36 -26.21
N GLY A 58 3.45 2.50 -26.79
CA GLY A 58 3.00 2.65 -28.18
C GLY A 58 1.47 2.68 -28.32
N ASP A 59 0.98 3.10 -29.48
CA ASP A 59 -0.44 3.17 -29.85
C ASP A 59 -1.35 3.88 -28.83
N GLY A 60 -0.79 4.84 -28.07
CA GLY A 60 -1.51 5.57 -27.02
C GLY A 60 -1.72 4.76 -25.73
N ALA A 61 -1.19 3.55 -25.65
CA ALA A 61 -1.24 2.73 -24.44
C ALA A 61 -0.12 3.09 -23.47
N VAL A 62 -0.38 2.88 -22.18
CA VAL A 62 0.54 3.16 -21.09
C VAL A 62 0.67 1.91 -20.23
N ALA A 63 1.91 1.56 -19.85
CA ALA A 63 2.19 0.55 -18.85
C ALA A 63 2.41 1.20 -17.50
N GLU A 64 1.69 0.73 -16.50
CA GLU A 64 1.91 1.11 -15.10
C GLU A 64 2.95 0.18 -14.47
N LEU A 65 4.15 0.72 -14.22
CA LEU A 65 5.28 -0.03 -13.69
C LEU A 65 5.47 0.19 -12.16
N GLY A 66 4.59 0.96 -11.56
CA GLY A 66 4.63 1.31 -10.14
C GLY A 66 3.34 1.00 -9.40
N GLY A 67 3.06 1.80 -8.37
CA GLY A 67 1.83 1.71 -7.58
C GLY A 67 0.61 2.13 -8.40
N GLN A 68 -0.32 1.20 -8.60
CA GLN A 68 -1.52 1.41 -9.44
C GLN A 68 -2.82 0.97 -8.76
N TRP A 69 -2.74 0.21 -7.67
CA TRP A 69 -3.89 -0.40 -7.03
C TRP A 69 -4.44 0.44 -5.87
N LEU A 70 -5.75 0.62 -5.87
CA LEU A 70 -6.48 1.29 -4.79
C LEU A 70 -7.47 0.30 -4.15
N ALA A 71 -7.34 0.11 -2.84
CA ALA A 71 -8.34 -0.62 -2.06
C ALA A 71 -9.47 0.33 -1.62
N ARG A 72 -10.65 -0.22 -1.30
CA ARG A 72 -11.82 0.56 -0.84
C ARG A 72 -11.53 1.46 0.38
N GLY A 73 -10.54 1.10 1.21
CA GLY A 73 -10.13 1.88 2.38
C GLY A 73 -9.17 3.04 2.08
N ASN A 74 -8.65 3.15 0.85
CA ASN A 74 -7.70 4.20 0.47
C ASN A 74 -8.40 5.52 0.12
N THR A 75 -9.26 6.03 1.02
CA THR A 75 -10.12 7.19 0.77
C THR A 75 -9.35 8.46 0.41
N ARG A 76 -8.19 8.70 1.04
CA ARG A 76 -7.34 9.86 0.72
C ARG A 76 -6.76 9.79 -0.69
N MET A 77 -6.35 8.59 -1.12
CA MET A 77 -5.84 8.39 -2.48
C MET A 77 -6.95 8.52 -3.53
N ALA A 78 -8.15 8.01 -3.24
CA ALA A 78 -9.31 8.18 -4.12
C ALA A 78 -9.65 9.67 -4.29
N ALA A 79 -9.67 10.45 -3.21
CA ALA A 79 -9.90 11.89 -3.26
C ALA A 79 -8.78 12.64 -4.01
N LEU A 80 -7.52 12.20 -3.89
CA LEU A 80 -6.41 12.78 -4.64
C LEU A 80 -6.54 12.48 -6.14
N ALA A 81 -6.90 11.24 -6.51
CA ALA A 81 -7.14 10.84 -7.90
C ALA A 81 -8.28 11.67 -8.52
N GLU A 82 -9.40 11.84 -7.81
CA GLU A 82 -10.51 12.69 -8.23
C GLU A 82 -10.07 14.13 -8.46
N ARG A 83 -9.33 14.72 -7.52
CA ARG A 83 -8.79 16.09 -7.67
C ARG A 83 -7.84 16.24 -8.86
N ALA A 84 -7.07 15.19 -9.14
CA ALA A 84 -6.15 15.15 -10.27
C ALA A 84 -6.84 14.82 -11.62
N GLY A 85 -8.15 14.58 -11.62
CA GLY A 85 -8.90 14.18 -12.81
C GLY A 85 -8.57 12.77 -13.30
N ALA A 86 -7.97 11.93 -12.46
CA ALA A 86 -7.63 10.55 -12.81
C ALA A 86 -8.85 9.64 -12.68
N ALA A 87 -9.21 8.96 -13.76
CA ALA A 87 -10.30 8.00 -13.77
C ALA A 87 -9.92 6.70 -13.06
N LEU A 88 -10.75 6.26 -12.12
CA LEU A 88 -10.62 4.95 -11.47
C LEU A 88 -11.52 3.95 -12.18
N PHE A 89 -10.99 2.74 -12.40
CA PHE A 89 -11.75 1.64 -12.98
C PHE A 89 -11.52 0.36 -12.19
N GLN A 90 -12.47 -0.57 -12.29
CA GLN A 90 -12.35 -1.86 -11.62
C GLN A 90 -11.36 -2.77 -12.37
N ASN A 91 -10.50 -3.44 -11.60
CA ASN A 91 -9.67 -4.48 -12.19
C ASN A 91 -10.52 -5.60 -12.76
N HIS A 92 -10.10 -6.15 -13.90
CA HIS A 92 -10.71 -7.34 -14.46
C HIS A 92 -10.50 -8.53 -13.50
N ALA A 93 -11.58 -9.12 -13.04
CA ALA A 93 -11.60 -10.24 -12.09
C ALA A 93 -12.21 -11.52 -12.70
N GLY A 94 -12.32 -11.58 -14.04
CA GLY A 94 -12.85 -12.74 -14.75
C GLY A 94 -11.77 -13.77 -15.06
N GLY A 95 -12.19 -15.01 -15.29
CA GLY A 95 -11.30 -16.07 -15.73
C GLY A 95 -11.02 -17.13 -14.67
N THR A 96 -9.86 -17.77 -14.81
CA THR A 96 -9.39 -18.83 -13.90
C THR A 96 -7.99 -18.47 -13.44
N ASP A 97 -7.82 -18.32 -12.14
CA ASP A 97 -6.52 -18.12 -11.54
C ASP A 97 -5.78 -19.45 -11.38
N LEU A 98 -4.48 -19.42 -11.53
CA LEU A 98 -3.60 -20.54 -11.25
C LEU A 98 -2.86 -20.25 -9.94
N MET A 99 -2.94 -21.19 -9.02
CA MET A 99 -2.30 -21.08 -7.72
C MET A 99 -1.42 -22.31 -7.48
N GLU A 100 -0.14 -22.10 -7.21
CA GLU A 100 0.76 -23.15 -6.77
C GLU A 100 0.76 -23.20 -5.25
N LEU A 101 0.35 -24.34 -4.69
CA LEU A 101 0.32 -24.60 -3.25
C LEU A 101 0.85 -26.02 -2.97
N ALA A 102 1.78 -26.12 -2.04
CA ALA A 102 2.45 -27.37 -1.67
C ALA A 102 3.04 -28.11 -2.89
N GLY A 103 3.62 -27.38 -3.86
CA GLY A 103 4.22 -27.91 -5.08
C GLY A 103 3.20 -28.43 -6.10
N ARG A 104 1.94 -28.02 -6.01
CA ARG A 104 0.87 -28.41 -6.94
C ARG A 104 0.14 -27.20 -7.48
N ILE A 105 0.03 -27.14 -8.80
CA ILE A 105 -0.76 -26.10 -9.48
C ILE A 105 -2.24 -26.48 -9.38
N ARG A 106 -3.04 -25.57 -8.88
CA ARG A 106 -4.49 -25.68 -8.75
C ARG A 106 -5.18 -24.55 -9.49
N ARG A 107 -6.35 -24.84 -10.04
CA ARG A 107 -7.19 -23.84 -10.69
C ARG A 107 -8.22 -23.31 -9.70
N GLN A 108 -8.35 -21.99 -9.68
CA GLN A 108 -9.35 -21.31 -8.87
C GLN A 108 -10.31 -20.53 -9.76
N ARG A 109 -11.60 -20.62 -9.45
CA ARG A 109 -12.65 -19.76 -9.98
C ARG A 109 -13.41 -19.17 -8.80
N GLY A 110 -13.59 -17.86 -8.80
CA GLY A 110 -14.25 -17.15 -7.71
C GLY A 110 -13.33 -16.86 -6.53
N SER A 111 -13.90 -16.54 -5.37
CA SER A 111 -13.18 -15.96 -4.22
C SER A 111 -12.61 -16.98 -3.22
N LEU A 112 -12.98 -18.27 -3.32
CA LEU A 112 -12.50 -19.29 -2.39
C LEU A 112 -11.20 -19.89 -2.92
N PRO A 113 -10.11 -19.91 -2.11
CA PRO A 113 -8.87 -20.53 -2.52
C PRO A 113 -9.02 -22.05 -2.66
N PRO A 114 -8.32 -22.70 -3.59
CA PRO A 114 -8.45 -24.12 -3.88
C PRO A 114 -7.71 -24.98 -2.84
N LEU A 115 -8.06 -24.83 -1.57
CA LEU A 115 -7.52 -25.58 -0.44
C LEU A 115 -8.34 -26.83 -0.16
N ARG A 116 -7.73 -27.79 0.53
CA ARG A 116 -8.48 -28.90 1.13
C ARG A 116 -9.44 -28.38 2.20
N PRO A 117 -10.57 -29.04 2.47
CA PRO A 117 -11.55 -28.59 3.46
C PRO A 117 -10.94 -28.29 4.84
N ALA A 118 -10.05 -29.15 5.33
CA ALA A 118 -9.36 -28.94 6.61
C ALA A 118 -8.46 -27.66 6.60
N ALA A 119 -7.78 -27.38 5.49
CA ALA A 119 -6.97 -26.18 5.35
C ALA A 119 -7.84 -24.91 5.21
N LEU A 120 -8.99 -25.01 4.55
CA LEU A 120 -9.97 -23.91 4.50
C LEU A 120 -10.50 -23.57 5.88
N LEU A 121 -10.83 -24.56 6.70
CA LEU A 121 -11.28 -24.35 8.08
C LEU A 121 -10.16 -23.73 8.93
N ASP A 122 -8.92 -24.19 8.78
CA ASP A 122 -7.76 -23.67 9.49
C ASP A 122 -7.51 -22.21 9.16
N VAL A 123 -7.48 -21.86 7.88
CA VAL A 123 -7.34 -20.46 7.41
C VAL A 123 -8.53 -19.61 7.85
N GLY A 124 -9.75 -20.15 7.76
CA GLY A 124 -10.96 -19.45 8.21
C GLY A 124 -10.92 -19.13 9.71
N PHE A 125 -10.42 -20.07 10.52
CA PHE A 125 -10.28 -19.87 11.96
C PHE A 125 -9.14 -18.88 12.30
N ALA A 126 -8.02 -18.97 11.59
CA ALA A 126 -6.95 -17.99 11.72
C ALA A 126 -7.44 -16.57 11.35
N ARG A 127 -8.16 -16.43 10.24
CA ARG A 127 -8.78 -15.16 9.85
C ARG A 127 -9.72 -14.63 10.92
N TRP A 128 -10.60 -15.46 11.46
CA TRP A 128 -11.50 -15.04 12.53
C TRP A 128 -10.75 -14.52 13.77
N LYS A 129 -9.65 -15.19 14.16
CA LYS A 129 -8.79 -14.68 15.26
C LYS A 129 -8.15 -13.35 14.92
N LEU A 130 -7.66 -13.19 13.67
CA LEU A 130 -7.05 -11.96 13.21
C LEU A 130 -8.06 -10.81 13.19
N ASP A 131 -9.27 -11.05 12.69
CA ASP A 131 -10.33 -10.04 12.66
C ASP A 131 -10.67 -9.55 14.09
N ARG A 132 -10.68 -10.46 15.08
CA ARG A 132 -10.85 -10.09 16.49
C ARG A 132 -9.67 -9.27 17.04
N LEU A 133 -8.46 -9.60 16.64
CA LEU A 133 -7.28 -8.85 17.02
C LEU A 133 -7.32 -7.44 16.42
N VAL A 134 -7.61 -7.33 15.13
CA VAL A 134 -7.77 -6.05 14.41
C VAL A 134 -8.84 -5.17 15.07
N ALA A 135 -9.98 -5.75 15.46
CA ALA A 135 -11.05 -5.03 16.14
C ALA A 135 -10.63 -4.44 17.50
N SER A 136 -9.57 -4.97 18.13
CA SER A 136 -9.04 -4.47 19.39
C SER A 136 -8.01 -3.35 19.24
N VAL A 137 -7.55 -3.08 18.00
CA VAL A 137 -6.50 -2.08 17.74
C VAL A 137 -7.11 -0.82 17.14
N PRO A 138 -7.03 0.33 17.79
CA PRO A 138 -7.54 1.59 17.24
C PRO A 138 -6.67 2.06 16.07
N VAL A 139 -7.25 2.17 14.88
CA VAL A 139 -6.55 2.50 13.61
C VAL A 139 -5.75 3.80 13.68
N ARG A 140 -6.25 4.82 14.40
CA ARG A 140 -5.58 6.14 14.51
C ARG A 140 -4.55 6.23 15.62
N ALA A 141 -4.52 5.24 16.51
CA ALA A 141 -3.63 5.23 17.67
C ALA A 141 -3.32 3.78 18.10
N PRO A 142 -2.69 2.96 17.22
CA PRO A 142 -2.46 1.54 17.50
C PRO A 142 -1.68 1.31 18.79
N TRP A 143 -0.79 2.21 19.17
CA TRP A 143 -0.04 2.19 20.44
C TRP A 143 -0.93 2.27 21.71
N ARG A 144 -2.22 2.61 21.57
CA ARG A 144 -3.20 2.61 22.66
C ARG A 144 -3.99 1.30 22.79
N ALA A 145 -3.69 0.32 21.95
CA ALA A 145 -4.32 -0.99 22.08
C ALA A 145 -3.98 -1.64 23.43
N PRO A 146 -4.91 -2.37 24.06
CA PRO A 146 -4.70 -2.99 25.40
C PRO A 146 -3.48 -3.90 25.47
N ARG A 147 -3.03 -4.43 24.34
CA ARG A 147 -1.89 -5.35 24.23
C ARG A 147 -0.82 -4.83 23.26
N ALA A 148 -0.74 -3.51 23.06
CA ALA A 148 0.15 -2.91 22.07
C ALA A 148 1.61 -3.40 22.20
N ALA A 149 2.21 -3.34 23.39
CA ALA A 149 3.58 -3.79 23.61
C ALA A 149 3.80 -5.27 23.29
N ALA A 150 2.81 -6.14 23.59
CA ALA A 150 2.90 -7.56 23.30
C ALA A 150 2.73 -7.87 21.78
N LEU A 151 1.98 -7.03 21.07
CA LEU A 151 1.80 -7.14 19.63
C LEU A 151 3.02 -6.56 18.90
N ASP A 152 3.56 -5.45 19.38
CA ASP A 152 4.74 -4.80 18.80
C ASP A 152 6.00 -5.68 18.88
N GLY A 153 6.11 -6.50 19.92
CA GLY A 153 7.20 -7.47 20.08
C GLY A 153 7.08 -8.76 19.24
N ARG A 154 6.09 -8.88 18.35
CA ARG A 154 5.85 -10.08 17.53
C ARG A 154 5.72 -9.73 16.07
N SER A 155 6.15 -10.67 15.21
CA SER A 155 5.91 -10.60 13.78
C SER A 155 4.56 -11.22 13.39
N VAL A 156 4.10 -10.88 12.19
CA VAL A 156 2.98 -11.58 11.55
C VAL A 156 3.37 -13.06 11.33
N GLY A 157 4.63 -13.34 10.99
CA GLY A 157 5.15 -14.71 10.86
C GLY A 157 4.96 -15.53 12.13
N ASP A 158 5.41 -15.02 13.30
CA ASP A 158 5.21 -15.68 14.59
C ASP A 158 3.74 -15.95 14.90
N TRP A 159 2.89 -14.99 14.52
CA TRP A 159 1.45 -15.15 14.72
C TRP A 159 0.87 -16.24 13.83
N LEU A 160 1.30 -16.31 12.55
CA LEU A 160 0.88 -17.34 11.62
C LEU A 160 1.33 -18.72 12.09
N ASP A 161 2.57 -18.89 12.55
CA ASP A 161 3.11 -20.15 13.07
C ASP A 161 2.33 -20.66 14.27
N ALA A 162 1.86 -19.74 15.12
CA ALA A 162 1.06 -20.09 16.29
C ALA A 162 -0.41 -20.39 15.98
N ASN A 163 -0.94 -19.96 14.84
CA ASN A 163 -2.38 -20.01 14.56
C ASN A 163 -2.79 -20.77 13.30
N VAL A 164 -1.85 -21.12 12.42
CA VAL A 164 -2.10 -21.88 11.19
C VAL A 164 -1.33 -23.19 11.24
N ARG A 165 -2.04 -24.30 11.15
CA ARG A 165 -1.46 -25.65 11.28
C ARG A 165 -1.25 -26.33 9.94
N SER A 166 -2.08 -26.03 8.96
CA SER A 166 -2.00 -26.63 7.63
C SER A 166 -0.89 -25.98 6.80
N ARG A 167 -0.04 -26.81 6.18
CA ARG A 167 1.02 -26.32 5.28
C ARG A 167 0.45 -25.48 4.14
N GLU A 168 -0.63 -25.96 3.49
CA GLU A 168 -1.28 -25.24 2.38
C GLU A 168 -1.84 -23.87 2.83
N GLY A 169 -2.43 -23.82 4.03
CA GLY A 169 -2.95 -22.57 4.61
C GLY A 169 -1.83 -21.59 4.95
N ARG A 170 -0.71 -22.09 5.48
CA ARG A 170 0.47 -21.28 5.80
C ARG A 170 1.08 -20.67 4.54
N GLU A 171 1.31 -21.48 3.50
CA GLU A 171 1.83 -21.02 2.21
C GLU A 171 0.91 -19.98 1.55
N LEU A 172 -0.42 -20.21 1.58
CA LEU A 172 -1.38 -19.23 1.07
C LEU A 172 -1.27 -17.88 1.76
N LEU A 173 -1.20 -17.89 3.10
CA LEU A 173 -1.12 -16.66 3.88
C LEU A 173 0.26 -15.99 3.74
N ASP A 174 1.33 -16.74 3.62
CA ASP A 174 2.67 -16.21 3.32
C ASP A 174 2.68 -15.43 2.01
N VAL A 175 2.13 -16.02 0.95
CA VAL A 175 2.03 -15.35 -0.35
C VAL A 175 1.15 -14.11 -0.25
N ALA A 176 -0.01 -14.20 0.42
CA ALA A 176 -0.93 -13.08 0.57
C ALA A 176 -0.28 -11.89 1.30
N PHE A 177 0.37 -12.14 2.44
CA PHE A 177 1.05 -11.10 3.20
C PHE A 177 2.27 -10.55 2.45
N SER A 178 3.10 -11.42 1.88
CA SER A 178 4.30 -11.00 1.14
C SER A 178 3.96 -10.15 -0.08
N THR A 179 2.88 -10.49 -0.80
CA THR A 179 2.41 -9.72 -1.95
C THR A 179 1.87 -8.36 -1.52
N LEU A 180 1.11 -8.32 -0.42
CA LEU A 180 0.50 -7.07 0.06
C LEU A 180 1.52 -6.07 0.59
N TRP A 181 2.53 -6.53 1.32
CA TRP A 181 3.54 -5.66 1.95
C TRP A 181 4.91 -5.65 1.27
N GLY A 182 5.12 -6.50 0.26
CA GLY A 182 6.40 -6.57 -0.45
C GLY A 182 7.55 -7.10 0.41
N THR A 183 7.25 -7.82 1.49
CA THR A 183 8.23 -8.42 2.41
C THR A 183 7.67 -9.66 3.09
N ALA A 184 8.55 -10.52 3.61
CA ALA A 184 8.15 -11.74 4.29
C ALA A 184 7.41 -11.45 5.62
N PRO A 185 6.42 -12.28 6.03
CA PRO A 185 5.61 -12.06 7.24
C PRO A 185 6.39 -11.94 8.54
N ASP A 186 7.54 -12.57 8.65
CA ASP A 186 8.45 -12.49 9.80
C ASP A 186 9.11 -11.11 9.97
N ARG A 187 9.09 -10.29 8.92
CA ARG A 187 9.57 -8.88 8.94
C ARG A 187 8.45 -7.86 9.09
N ILE A 188 7.22 -8.31 9.21
CA ILE A 188 6.05 -7.44 9.39
C ILE A 188 5.68 -7.47 10.86
N ASN A 189 5.62 -6.30 11.48
CA ASN A 189 5.15 -6.16 12.86
C ASN A 189 3.66 -6.51 12.96
N LEU A 190 3.24 -7.15 14.06
CA LEU A 190 1.86 -7.58 14.26
C LEU A 190 0.95 -6.44 14.75
N LEU A 191 1.49 -5.35 15.31
CA LEU A 191 0.78 -4.14 15.68
C LEU A 191 0.64 -3.25 14.45
#